data_b724bea20f326c2e3f4cb03bc5b4f0d0
#
_entry.id   b724bea20f326c2e3f4cb03bc5b4f0d0
#
_cell.length_a   1.000
_cell.length_b   1.000
_cell.length_c   1.000
_cell.angle_alpha   90.00
_cell.angle_beta   90.00
_cell.angle_gamma   90.00
#
_symmetry.space_group_name_H-M   'P 1'
#
loop_
_entity.id
_entity.type
_entity.pdbx_description
1 polymer ?
#
loop_
_entity_poly.entity_id
_entity_poly.type
_entity_poly.pdbx_seq_one_letter_code
_entity_poly.pdbx_strand_id
1 'polypeptide(L)'
;KVLSVDVNRCVNAPGYIIDNTLKGVDAAILNSVDVIKNGATASFTAVGLKEGGMGLMALKPDMLADSKCLIAEEDEVLAEVRKAAEKIMNGSLEIKDPMFAN
;
A
#
# COMPACT_ATOMS: atom_id res chain seq x y z
N LYS A 1 -7.31 19.22 -2.29
CA LYS A 1 -6.39 18.09 -2.54
C LYS A 1 -6.92 16.87 -1.77
N VAL A 2 -6.78 15.67 -2.35
CA VAL A 2 -7.32 14.43 -1.80
C VAL A 2 -6.31 13.30 -1.87
N LEU A 3 -6.53 12.26 -1.05
CA LEU A 3 -5.96 10.92 -1.23
C LEU A 3 -7.00 10.06 -1.94
N SER A 4 -6.58 9.30 -2.94
CA SER A 4 -7.45 8.40 -3.68
C SER A 4 -7.15 6.93 -3.34
N VAL A 5 -7.90 6.01 -3.91
CA VAL A 5 -7.82 4.58 -3.57
C VAL A 5 -7.86 3.69 -4.80
N ASP A 6 -7.48 2.44 -4.60
CA ASP A 6 -7.51 1.29 -5.50
C ASP A 6 -6.40 1.25 -6.54
N VAL A 7 -6.30 2.25 -7.40
CA VAL A 7 -5.32 2.34 -8.49
C VAL A 7 -4.79 3.77 -8.62
N ASN A 8 -3.81 3.99 -9.50
CA ASN A 8 -3.34 5.35 -9.77
C ASN A 8 -4.45 6.19 -10.44
N ARG A 9 -5.05 7.06 -9.67
CA ARG A 9 -6.04 8.04 -10.15
C ARG A 9 -5.48 9.45 -10.34
N CYS A 10 -4.22 9.68 -10.00
CA CYS A 10 -3.58 10.99 -10.17
C CYS A 10 -3.58 11.43 -11.62
N VAL A 11 -3.48 10.49 -12.55
CA VAL A 11 -3.56 10.76 -14.00
C VAL A 11 -4.92 11.31 -14.45
N ASN A 12 -5.99 11.02 -13.69
CA ASN A 12 -7.35 11.48 -14.01
C ASN A 12 -7.62 12.91 -13.53
N ALA A 13 -6.87 13.36 -12.51
CA ALA A 13 -7.01 14.69 -11.93
C ALA A 13 -5.64 15.24 -11.48
N PRO A 14 -4.74 15.53 -12.43
CA PRO A 14 -3.42 16.06 -12.14
C PRO A 14 -3.51 17.37 -11.34
N GLY A 15 -2.68 17.51 -10.30
CA GLY A 15 -2.67 18.69 -9.44
C GLY A 15 -3.70 18.69 -8.30
N TYR A 16 -4.57 17.66 -8.21
CA TYR A 16 -5.57 17.55 -7.16
C TYR A 16 -5.36 16.35 -6.22
N ILE A 17 -4.77 15.28 -6.70
CA ILE A 17 -4.56 14.05 -5.94
C ILE A 17 -3.14 14.02 -5.41
N ILE A 18 -2.99 13.88 -4.09
CA ILE A 18 -1.69 13.83 -3.41
C ILE A 18 -1.02 12.49 -3.67
N ASP A 19 -1.71 11.40 -3.35
CA ASP A 19 -1.26 10.03 -3.51
C ASP A 19 -2.47 9.08 -3.61
N ASN A 20 -2.23 7.80 -3.86
CA ASN A 20 -3.25 6.77 -3.89
C ASN A 20 -2.88 5.61 -2.98
N THR A 21 -3.84 5.13 -2.22
CA THR A 21 -3.74 3.82 -1.60
C THR A 21 -4.00 2.76 -2.67
N LEU A 22 -3.00 1.95 -2.95
CA LEU A 22 -3.05 0.92 -3.97
C LEU A 22 -3.51 -0.40 -3.36
N LYS A 23 -4.39 -1.12 -4.04
CA LYS A 23 -4.77 -2.49 -3.71
C LYS A 23 -4.03 -3.47 -4.61
N GLY A 24 -3.17 -4.29 -4.02
CA GLY A 24 -2.46 -5.37 -4.67
C GLY A 24 -3.31 -6.63 -4.76
N VAL A 25 -4.34 -6.60 -5.60
CA VAL A 25 -5.26 -7.75 -5.77
C VAL A 25 -4.52 -8.98 -6.33
N ASP A 26 -3.58 -8.77 -7.22
CA ASP A 26 -2.68 -9.79 -7.77
C ASP A 26 -1.85 -10.45 -6.66
N ALA A 27 -1.22 -9.66 -5.80
CA ALA A 27 -0.46 -10.16 -4.65
C ALA A 27 -1.36 -10.92 -3.67
N ALA A 28 -2.56 -10.43 -3.42
CA ALA A 28 -3.53 -11.08 -2.54
C ALA A 28 -3.97 -12.45 -3.10
N ILE A 29 -4.19 -12.55 -4.40
CA ILE A 29 -4.54 -13.83 -5.06
C ILE A 29 -3.39 -14.81 -4.97
N LEU A 30 -2.15 -14.39 -5.30
CA LEU A 30 -0.96 -15.25 -5.23
C LEU A 30 -0.72 -15.75 -3.80
N ASN A 31 -0.83 -14.87 -2.80
CA ASN A 31 -0.74 -15.24 -1.39
C ASN A 31 -1.79 -16.30 -1.02
N SER A 32 -3.04 -16.12 -1.46
CA SER A 32 -4.11 -17.08 -1.21
C SER A 32 -3.84 -18.45 -1.82
N VAL A 33 -3.30 -18.48 -3.03
CA VAL A 33 -2.90 -19.73 -3.71
C VAL A 33 -1.80 -20.44 -2.92
N ASP A 34 -0.79 -19.72 -2.45
CA ASP A 34 0.32 -20.28 -1.67
C ASP A 34 -0.16 -20.83 -0.32
N VAL A 35 -1.05 -20.11 0.36
CA VAL A 35 -1.68 -20.55 1.61
C VAL A 35 -2.42 -21.88 1.40
N ILE A 36 -3.22 -22.00 0.33
CA ILE A 36 -3.97 -23.21 0.00
C ILE A 36 -3.03 -24.36 -0.36
N LYS A 37 -2.01 -24.11 -1.19
CA LYS A 37 -1.02 -25.13 -1.57
C LYS A 37 -0.27 -25.72 -0.37
N ASN A 38 -0.02 -24.89 0.64
CA ASN A 38 0.64 -25.30 1.88
C ASN A 38 -0.32 -25.96 2.90
N GLY A 39 -1.56 -26.26 2.49
CA GLY A 39 -2.54 -26.98 3.29
C GLY A 39 -3.20 -26.16 4.39
N ALA A 40 -3.07 -24.85 4.38
CA ALA A 40 -3.76 -24.01 5.33
C ALA A 40 -5.25 -23.89 4.96
N THR A 41 -6.10 -23.99 5.98
CA THR A 41 -7.56 -23.93 5.85
C THR A 41 -8.12 -22.64 6.47
N ALA A 42 -7.33 -21.57 6.46
CA ALA A 42 -7.76 -20.28 7.02
C ALA A 42 -8.96 -19.74 6.24
N SER A 43 -10.02 -19.42 6.93
CA SER A 43 -11.23 -18.81 6.36
C SER A 43 -11.06 -17.31 6.11
N PHE A 44 -9.99 -16.71 6.64
CA PHE A 44 -9.69 -15.29 6.51
C PHE A 44 -8.17 -15.06 6.53
N THR A 45 -7.69 -14.21 5.63
CA THR A 45 -6.28 -13.78 5.59
C THR A 45 -6.23 -12.27 5.37
N ALA A 46 -5.56 -11.54 6.26
CA ALA A 46 -5.26 -10.14 6.06
C ALA A 46 -3.96 -10.00 5.27
N VAL A 47 -3.99 -9.22 4.20
CA VAL A 47 -2.81 -8.90 3.39
C VAL A 47 -2.57 -7.39 3.44
N GLY A 48 -1.54 -7.00 4.14
CA GLY A 48 -1.19 -5.60 4.37
C GLY A 48 -0.04 -5.12 3.48
N LEU A 49 0.69 -4.14 4.00
CA LEU A 49 1.83 -3.55 3.31
C LEU A 49 2.97 -4.54 3.11
N LYS A 50 3.24 -5.36 4.13
CA LYS A 50 4.31 -6.37 4.14
C LYS A 50 4.10 -7.46 3.08
N GLU A 51 2.85 -7.89 2.89
CA GLU A 51 2.46 -8.93 1.93
C GLU A 51 2.20 -8.35 0.52
N GLY A 52 2.32 -7.04 0.34
CA GLY A 52 2.05 -6.36 -0.92
C GLY A 52 0.57 -6.24 -1.29
N GLY A 53 -0.34 -6.60 -0.38
CA GLY A 53 -1.79 -6.47 -0.59
C GLY A 53 -2.29 -5.03 -0.54
N MET A 54 -1.55 -4.17 0.13
CA MET A 54 -1.80 -2.73 0.19
C MET A 54 -0.50 -1.97 -0.06
N GLY A 55 -0.61 -0.75 -0.57
CA GLY A 55 0.54 0.12 -0.79
C GLY A 55 0.14 1.56 -1.05
N LEU A 56 1.15 2.39 -1.33
CA LEU A 56 0.99 3.77 -1.77
C LEU A 56 1.77 3.95 -3.07
N MET A 57 1.37 4.90 -3.91
CA MET A 57 2.16 5.26 -5.09
C MET A 57 3.54 5.77 -4.70
N ALA A 58 3.65 6.51 -3.58
CA ALA A 58 4.90 6.96 -2.98
C ALA A 58 5.94 5.84 -2.73
N LEU A 59 5.47 4.59 -2.57
CA LEU A 59 6.30 3.41 -2.33
C LEU A 59 6.66 2.64 -3.61
N LYS A 60 6.27 3.14 -4.78
CA LYS A 60 6.52 2.54 -6.10
C LYS A 60 7.42 3.46 -6.93
N PRO A 61 8.74 3.49 -6.68
CA PRO A 61 9.65 4.44 -7.31
C PRO A 61 9.61 4.39 -8.84
N ASP A 62 9.48 3.19 -9.42
CA ASP A 62 9.45 2.99 -10.86
C ASP A 62 8.20 3.59 -11.54
N MET A 63 7.12 3.77 -10.77
CA MET A 63 5.84 4.29 -11.26
C MET A 63 5.58 5.72 -10.82
N LEU A 64 6.28 6.18 -9.77
CA LEU A 64 5.99 7.46 -9.11
C LEU A 64 6.21 8.65 -10.03
N ALA A 65 7.31 8.68 -10.80
CA ALA A 65 7.68 9.77 -11.68
C ALA A 65 6.59 10.06 -12.74
N ASP A 66 5.99 9.00 -13.28
CA ASP A 66 4.94 9.09 -14.30
C ASP A 66 3.52 9.12 -13.70
N SER A 67 3.40 9.02 -12.40
CA SER A 67 2.11 8.88 -11.71
C SER A 67 1.22 10.12 -11.78
N LYS A 68 1.81 11.31 -11.95
CA LYS A 68 1.15 12.63 -11.80
C LYS A 68 0.60 12.91 -10.40
N CYS A 69 1.03 12.15 -9.39
CA CYS A 69 0.70 12.41 -8.00
C CYS A 69 1.51 13.58 -7.45
N LEU A 70 0.88 14.45 -6.68
CA LEU A 70 1.55 15.62 -6.12
C LEU A 70 2.71 15.26 -5.19
N ILE A 71 2.61 14.11 -4.50
CA ILE A 71 3.66 13.64 -3.60
C ILE A 71 4.99 13.38 -4.32
N ALA A 72 4.96 13.19 -5.65
CA ALA A 72 6.17 12.99 -6.44
C ALA A 72 7.11 14.23 -6.45
N GLU A 73 6.58 15.40 -6.13
CA GLU A 73 7.30 16.67 -6.08
C GLU A 73 7.71 17.06 -4.64
N GLU A 74 7.41 16.23 -3.65
CA GLU A 74 7.55 16.54 -2.21
C GLU A 74 8.56 15.58 -1.55
N ASP A 75 9.85 15.76 -1.81
CA ASP A 75 10.92 14.87 -1.38
C ASP A 75 10.95 14.61 0.14
N GLU A 76 10.72 15.64 0.96
CA GLU A 76 10.69 15.51 2.42
C GLU A 76 9.53 14.63 2.88
N VAL A 77 8.35 14.80 2.28
CA VAL A 77 7.16 14.01 2.59
C VAL A 77 7.35 12.57 2.13
N LEU A 78 7.93 12.36 0.94
CA LEU A 78 8.29 11.04 0.43
C LEU A 78 9.21 10.29 1.38
N ALA A 79 10.25 10.96 1.90
CA ALA A 79 11.19 10.37 2.83
C ALA A 79 10.49 9.91 4.13
N GLU A 80 9.61 10.71 4.69
CA GLU A 80 8.87 10.36 5.91
C GLU A 80 7.86 9.23 5.66
N VAL A 81 7.16 9.22 4.52
CA VAL A 81 6.24 8.13 4.14
C VAL A 81 6.99 6.82 4.01
N ARG A 82 8.14 6.80 3.34
CA ARG A 82 8.99 5.60 3.18
C ARG A 82 9.50 5.10 4.50
N LYS A 83 9.97 5.98 5.37
CA LYS A 83 10.42 5.64 6.72
C LYS A 83 9.29 5.05 7.59
N ALA A 84 8.08 5.60 7.49
CA ALA A 84 6.92 5.03 8.18
C ALA A 84 6.57 3.63 7.64
N ALA A 85 6.60 3.44 6.33
CA ALA A 85 6.38 2.15 5.70
C ALA A 85 7.41 1.09 6.13
N GLU A 86 8.70 1.46 6.19
CA GLU A 86 9.76 0.57 6.70
C GLU A 86 9.50 0.14 8.14
N LYS A 87 9.07 1.07 9.00
CA LYS A 87 8.74 0.75 10.39
C LYS A 87 7.58 -0.23 10.52
N ILE A 88 6.57 -0.12 9.65
CA ILE A 88 5.45 -1.05 9.61
C ILE A 88 5.94 -2.43 9.12
N MET A 89 6.71 -2.46 8.04
CA MET A 89 7.20 -3.70 7.44
C MET A 89 8.15 -4.48 8.36
N ASN A 90 9.00 -3.78 9.10
CA ASN A 90 9.94 -4.42 10.05
C ASN A 90 9.35 -4.67 11.45
N GLY A 91 8.09 -4.26 11.68
CA GLY A 91 7.36 -4.48 12.94
C GLY A 91 7.72 -3.52 14.07
N SER A 92 8.55 -2.50 13.84
CA SER A 92 8.85 -1.48 14.86
C SER A 92 7.72 -0.46 15.07
N LEU A 93 6.78 -0.40 14.12
CA LEU A 93 5.52 0.32 14.24
C LEU A 93 4.37 -0.65 13.99
N GLU A 94 3.64 -0.99 15.03
CA GLU A 94 2.45 -1.82 14.96
C GLU A 94 1.20 -0.95 14.84
N ILE A 95 0.39 -1.21 13.84
CA ILE A 95 -0.93 -0.60 13.68
C ILE A 95 -1.97 -1.65 14.11
N LYS A 96 -2.63 -1.38 15.23
CA LYS A 96 -3.67 -2.28 15.74
C LYS A 96 -4.89 -2.24 14.83
N ASP A 97 -5.28 -3.41 14.33
CA ASP A 97 -6.52 -3.56 13.59
C ASP A 97 -7.70 -3.57 14.58
N PRO A 98 -8.61 -2.61 14.52
CA PRO A 98 -9.74 -2.55 15.45
C PRO A 98 -10.71 -3.72 15.30
N MET A 99 -10.70 -4.44 14.17
CA MET A 99 -11.53 -5.64 13.98
C MET A 99 -11.03 -6.83 14.80
N PHE A 100 -9.74 -6.85 15.16
CA PHE A 100 -9.09 -7.91 15.90
C PHE A 100 -8.52 -7.43 17.24
N ALA A 101 -8.71 -6.17 17.60
CA ALA A 101 -8.32 -5.62 18.89
C ALA A 101 -9.35 -6.04 19.95
N ASN A 102 -9.02 -7.09 20.68
CA ASN A 102 -9.71 -7.45 21.91
C ASN A 102 -8.95 -6.91 23.11
#